data_49c798d4639555fae71b16dc6228ecaf
#
_entry.id   49c798d4639555fae71b16dc6228ecaf
#
_cell.length_a   1.000
_cell.length_b   1.000
_cell.length_c   1.000
_cell.angle_alpha   90.00
_cell.angle_beta   90.00
_cell.angle_gamma   90.00
#
_symmetry.space_group_name_H-M   'P 1'
#
loop_
_entity.id
_entity.type
_entity.pdbx_description
1 polymer ?
#
loop_
_entity_poly.entity_id
_entity_poly.type
_entity_poly.pdbx_seq_one_letter_code
_entity_poly.pdbx_strand_id
1 'polypeptide(L)'
;MSRRSDFLALVGLGAMVAVITATGIGVRATYGAQTTADEPQYLLSALSLWEDGDLDISDELAAERYRHFHEADLPDQTLRLDDGRRVSPHDPLLPVLLAVPMGLGGWVAAKA
;
A
#
# COMPACT_ATOMS: atom_id res chain seq x y z
N MET A 1 -21.06 28.29 -17.41
CA MET A 1 -20.58 27.00 -17.98
C MET A 1 -21.73 26.00 -17.97
N SER A 2 -21.82 25.14 -18.98
CA SER A 2 -22.87 24.12 -19.00
C SER A 2 -22.46 22.91 -18.15
N ARG A 3 -23.44 22.21 -17.57
CA ARG A 3 -23.18 20.98 -16.80
C ARG A 3 -22.32 19.97 -17.57
N ARG A 4 -22.44 19.95 -18.91
CA ARG A 4 -21.65 19.05 -19.77
C ARG A 4 -20.17 19.47 -19.82
N SER A 5 -19.88 20.77 -19.88
CA SER A 5 -18.49 21.26 -19.88
C SER A 5 -17.83 21.03 -18.54
N ASP A 6 -18.56 21.19 -17.44
CA ASP A 6 -18.04 20.94 -16.09
C ASP A 6 -17.74 19.45 -15.89
N PHE A 7 -18.61 18.57 -16.36
CA PHE A 7 -18.39 17.13 -16.34
C PHE A 7 -17.14 16.72 -17.13
N LEU A 8 -16.99 17.26 -18.36
CA LEU A 8 -15.81 16.98 -19.19
C LEU A 8 -14.52 17.50 -18.55
N ALA A 9 -14.58 18.65 -17.91
CA ALA A 9 -13.42 19.21 -17.19
C ALA A 9 -13.02 18.32 -16.00
N LEU A 10 -14.01 17.82 -15.24
CA LEU A 10 -13.75 16.91 -14.11
C LEU A 10 -13.17 15.57 -14.59
N VAL A 11 -13.71 15.01 -15.67
CA VAL A 11 -13.16 13.77 -16.26
C VAL A 11 -11.74 13.98 -16.75
N GLY A 12 -11.47 15.10 -17.43
CA GLY A 12 -10.12 15.45 -17.88
C GLY A 12 -9.14 15.62 -16.74
N LEU A 13 -9.55 16.29 -15.67
CA LEU A 13 -8.72 16.44 -14.46
C LEU A 13 -8.46 15.10 -13.80
N GLY A 14 -9.48 14.27 -13.66
CA GLY A 14 -9.34 12.92 -13.10
C GLY A 14 -8.38 12.04 -13.90
N ALA A 15 -8.50 12.08 -15.23
CA ALA A 15 -7.60 11.35 -16.13
C ALA A 15 -6.15 11.84 -16.00
N MET A 16 -5.95 13.17 -15.92
CA MET A 16 -4.62 13.77 -15.75
C MET A 16 -3.99 13.34 -14.42
N VAL A 17 -4.74 13.39 -13.33
CA VAL A 17 -4.27 12.93 -12.01
C VAL A 17 -3.91 11.45 -12.06
N ALA A 18 -4.75 10.61 -12.68
CA ALA A 18 -4.47 9.18 -12.82
C ALA A 18 -3.19 8.91 -13.61
N VAL A 19 -2.95 9.64 -14.71
CA VAL A 19 -1.72 9.51 -15.51
C VAL A 19 -0.50 9.94 -14.70
N ILE A 20 -0.55 11.08 -14.00
CA ILE A 20 0.55 11.58 -13.17
C ILE A 20 0.86 10.57 -12.06
N THR A 21 -0.16 10.06 -11.39
CA THR A 21 0.01 9.05 -10.33
C THR A 21 0.62 7.76 -10.89
N ALA A 22 0.11 7.27 -12.02
CA ALA A 22 0.63 6.06 -12.66
C ALA A 22 2.09 6.18 -13.07
N THR A 23 2.52 7.33 -13.60
CA THR A 23 3.93 7.58 -13.96
C THR A 23 4.83 7.65 -12.73
N GLY A 24 4.29 8.02 -11.58
CA GLY A 24 5.03 8.08 -10.31
C GLY A 24 5.19 6.75 -9.59
N ILE A 25 4.41 5.72 -9.92
CA ILE A 25 4.43 4.43 -9.20
C ILE A 25 5.82 3.79 -9.21
N GLY A 26 6.51 3.84 -10.32
CA GLY A 26 7.83 3.24 -10.49
C GLY A 26 9.00 4.09 -10.00
N VAL A 27 8.73 5.29 -9.48
CA VAL A 27 9.79 6.18 -8.94
C VAL A 27 10.32 5.55 -7.65
N ARG A 28 11.64 5.37 -7.62
CA ARG A 28 12.31 4.77 -6.47
C ARG A 28 12.55 5.83 -5.41
N ALA A 29 12.33 5.42 -4.17
CA ALA A 29 12.57 6.24 -2.99
C ALA A 29 14.03 6.13 -2.50
N THR A 30 14.26 6.50 -1.25
CA THR A 30 15.56 6.40 -0.60
C THR A 30 16.16 5.00 -0.76
N TYR A 31 17.46 4.92 -1.00
CA TYR A 31 18.20 3.67 -1.23
C TYR A 31 17.71 2.84 -2.43
N GLY A 32 17.01 3.45 -3.37
CA GLY A 32 16.54 2.77 -4.58
C GLY A 32 15.34 1.83 -4.37
N ALA A 33 14.75 1.83 -3.18
CA ALA A 33 13.57 1.03 -2.90
C ALA A 33 12.31 1.61 -3.55
N GLN A 34 11.36 0.74 -3.91
CA GLN A 34 10.07 1.14 -4.51
C GLN A 34 9.09 1.69 -3.49
N THR A 35 9.29 1.37 -2.22
CA THR A 35 8.51 1.89 -1.10
C THR A 35 9.45 2.45 -0.04
N THR A 36 8.96 3.35 0.79
CA THR A 36 9.76 4.03 1.82
C THR A 36 8.96 4.25 3.09
N ALA A 37 9.69 4.52 4.18
CA ALA A 37 9.13 4.82 5.50
C ALA A 37 8.09 3.76 5.91
N ASP A 38 6.85 4.17 6.11
CA ASP A 38 5.78 3.32 6.62
C ASP A 38 5.04 2.52 5.52
N GLU A 39 5.27 2.84 4.25
CA GLU A 39 4.56 2.19 3.13
C GLU A 39 4.63 0.66 3.17
N PRO A 40 5.80 0.01 3.40
CA PRO A 40 5.85 -1.44 3.49
C PRO A 40 4.95 -2.01 4.58
N GLN A 41 4.85 -1.34 5.72
CA GLN A 41 4.00 -1.76 6.83
C GLN A 41 2.51 -1.71 6.46
N TYR A 42 2.08 -0.64 5.82
CA TYR A 42 0.70 -0.52 5.34
C TYR A 42 0.36 -1.59 4.30
N LEU A 43 1.27 -1.86 3.37
CA LEU A 43 1.06 -2.87 2.33
C LEU A 43 1.04 -4.30 2.90
N LEU A 44 1.90 -4.61 3.87
CA LEU A 44 1.87 -5.90 4.56
C LEU A 44 0.57 -6.08 5.35
N SER A 45 0.12 -5.05 6.06
CA SER A 45 -1.13 -5.07 6.79
C SER A 45 -2.33 -5.25 5.86
N ALA A 46 -2.34 -4.59 4.70
CA ALA A 46 -3.36 -4.75 3.67
C ALA A 46 -3.38 -6.17 3.10
N LEU A 47 -2.21 -6.74 2.85
CA LEU A 47 -2.06 -8.11 2.37
C LEU A 47 -2.59 -9.12 3.39
N SER A 48 -2.23 -8.94 4.66
CA SER A 48 -2.72 -9.79 5.76
C SER A 48 -4.24 -9.72 5.90
N LEU A 49 -4.82 -8.54 5.80
CA LEU A 49 -6.29 -8.39 5.80
C LEU A 49 -6.94 -9.12 4.62
N TRP A 50 -6.35 -9.06 3.45
CA TRP A 50 -6.89 -9.74 2.27
C TRP A 50 -6.77 -11.26 2.35
N GLU A 51 -5.61 -11.77 2.76
CA GLU A 51 -5.32 -13.21 2.75
C GLU A 51 -5.80 -13.92 4.01
N ASP A 52 -5.61 -13.31 5.18
CA ASP A 52 -5.82 -13.95 6.48
C ASP A 52 -7.00 -13.36 7.25
N GLY A 53 -7.48 -12.19 6.86
CA GLY A 53 -8.58 -11.49 7.53
C GLY A 53 -8.18 -10.84 8.86
N ASP A 54 -6.89 -10.62 9.11
CA ASP A 54 -6.39 -10.01 10.33
C ASP A 54 -5.29 -8.97 10.07
N LEU A 55 -4.80 -8.33 11.12
CA LEU A 55 -3.71 -7.36 11.07
C LEU A 55 -2.39 -7.92 11.60
N ASP A 56 -2.32 -9.21 11.91
CA ASP A 56 -1.10 -9.89 12.30
C ASP A 56 -0.22 -10.12 11.07
N ILE A 57 0.92 -9.45 11.01
CA ILE A 57 1.85 -9.54 9.89
C ILE A 57 3.06 -10.44 10.19
N SER A 58 2.97 -11.30 11.20
CA SER A 58 4.08 -12.19 11.60
C SER A 58 4.47 -13.14 10.47
N ASP A 59 3.51 -13.74 9.81
CA ASP A 59 3.72 -14.69 8.71
C ASP A 59 4.19 -13.99 7.43
N GLU A 60 3.66 -12.81 7.12
CA GLU A 60 4.13 -11.99 5.98
C GLU A 60 5.59 -11.56 6.17
N LEU A 61 5.99 -11.20 7.39
CA LEU A 61 7.38 -10.87 7.71
C LEU A 61 8.29 -12.09 7.63
N ALA A 62 7.87 -13.23 8.16
CA ALA A 62 8.63 -14.48 8.14
C ALA A 62 8.85 -14.99 6.71
N ALA A 63 7.86 -14.83 5.83
CA ALA A 63 7.93 -15.18 4.42
C ALA A 63 8.58 -14.09 3.56
N GLU A 64 9.01 -12.99 4.14
CA GLU A 64 9.59 -11.83 3.44
C GLU A 64 8.71 -11.33 2.29
N ARG A 65 7.38 -11.31 2.49
CA ARG A 65 6.40 -10.88 1.47
C ARG A 65 6.61 -9.44 1.01
N TYR A 66 7.26 -8.61 1.83
CA TYR A 66 7.63 -7.24 1.48
C TYR A 66 8.64 -7.16 0.32
N ARG A 67 9.37 -8.21 0.00
CA ARG A 67 10.35 -8.24 -1.09
C ARG A 67 9.74 -7.94 -2.47
N HIS A 68 8.43 -8.15 -2.63
CA HIS A 68 7.72 -7.82 -3.87
C HIS A 68 7.61 -6.31 -4.12
N PHE A 69 7.72 -5.49 -3.09
CA PHE A 69 7.56 -4.03 -3.18
C PHE A 69 8.61 -3.25 -2.38
N HIS A 70 9.49 -3.93 -1.66
CA HIS A 70 10.57 -3.29 -0.90
C HIS A 70 11.82 -4.16 -0.99
N GLU A 71 12.82 -3.67 -1.69
CA GLU A 71 14.01 -4.44 -2.06
C GLU A 71 15.10 -4.43 -0.99
N ALA A 72 15.05 -3.46 -0.07
CA ALA A 72 15.95 -3.38 1.07
C ALA A 72 15.43 -4.21 2.24
N ASP A 73 16.30 -4.47 3.22
CA ASP A 73 15.86 -5.07 4.47
C ASP A 73 14.87 -4.15 5.19
N LEU A 74 13.80 -4.75 5.71
CA LEU A 74 12.76 -4.02 6.40
C LEU A 74 13.06 -3.98 7.90
N PRO A 75 13.30 -2.79 8.49
CA PRO A 75 13.44 -2.67 9.94
C PRO A 75 12.18 -3.13 10.66
N ASP A 76 12.35 -3.80 11.80
CA ASP A 76 11.23 -4.22 12.63
C ASP A 76 10.64 -3.02 13.37
N GLN A 77 9.49 -2.56 12.92
CA GLN A 77 8.73 -1.47 13.53
C GLN A 77 7.42 -1.96 14.15
N THR A 78 7.22 -3.26 14.25
CA THR A 78 5.99 -3.85 14.73
C THR A 78 5.84 -3.78 16.24
N LEU A 79 4.58 -3.70 16.70
CA LEU A 79 4.22 -3.96 18.08
C LEU A 79 4.02 -5.47 18.27
N ARG A 80 4.69 -6.03 19.27
CA ARG A 80 4.49 -7.43 19.67
C ARG A 80 3.40 -7.49 20.73
N LEU A 81 2.36 -8.26 20.47
CA LEU A 81 1.30 -8.50 21.43
C LEU A 81 1.66 -9.68 22.34
N ASP A 82 1.00 -9.78 23.49
CA ASP A 82 1.27 -10.83 24.50
C ASP A 82 1.02 -12.24 23.96
N ASP A 83 0.15 -12.39 22.96
CA ASP A 83 -0.16 -13.66 22.30
C ASP A 83 0.80 -14.01 21.14
N GLY A 84 1.85 -13.22 20.93
CA GLY A 84 2.86 -13.43 19.89
C GLY A 84 2.54 -12.80 18.53
N ARG A 85 1.36 -12.20 18.38
CA ARG A 85 1.03 -11.46 17.14
C ARG A 85 1.91 -10.23 16.99
N ARG A 86 2.21 -9.89 15.75
CA ARG A 86 2.96 -8.68 15.40
C ARG A 86 2.10 -7.80 14.50
N VAL A 87 1.81 -6.61 14.95
CA VAL A 87 0.97 -5.65 14.24
C VAL A 87 1.73 -4.37 13.97
N SER A 88 1.37 -3.69 12.88
CA SER A 88 1.88 -2.36 12.61
C SER A 88 1.37 -1.37 13.68
N PRO A 89 2.23 -0.47 14.18
CA PRO A 89 1.80 0.57 15.13
C PRO A 89 1.01 1.70 14.49
N HIS A 90 0.87 1.68 13.16
CA HIS A 90 0.20 2.73 12.40
C HIS A 90 -1.32 2.54 12.36
N ASP A 91 -2.03 3.61 11.99
CA ASP A 91 -3.49 3.59 11.86
C ASP A 91 -3.94 2.50 10.87
N PRO A 92 -4.90 1.63 11.26
CA PRO A 92 -5.34 0.53 10.40
C PRO A 92 -6.28 0.95 9.26
N LEU A 93 -6.76 2.20 9.21
CA LEU A 93 -7.71 2.64 8.18
C LEU A 93 -7.13 2.51 6.78
N LEU A 94 -5.90 2.95 6.57
CA LEU A 94 -5.26 2.87 5.26
C LEU A 94 -5.09 1.43 4.80
N PRO A 95 -4.57 0.48 5.60
CA PRO A 95 -4.58 -0.93 5.22
C PRO A 95 -5.95 -1.49 4.86
N VAL A 96 -7.00 -1.12 5.60
CA VAL A 96 -8.38 -1.54 5.29
C VAL A 96 -8.79 -1.07 3.89
N LEU A 97 -8.51 0.19 3.55
CA LEU A 97 -8.80 0.74 2.22
C LEU A 97 -7.96 0.11 1.13
N LEU A 98 -6.73 -0.28 1.42
CA LEU A 98 -5.80 -0.87 0.47
C LEU A 98 -5.94 -2.38 0.31
N ALA A 99 -6.66 -3.06 1.20
CA ALA A 99 -6.76 -4.53 1.21
C ALA A 99 -7.27 -5.07 -0.13
N VAL A 100 -8.34 -4.53 -0.68
CA VAL A 100 -8.90 -4.97 -1.96
C VAL A 100 -7.96 -4.66 -3.13
N PRO A 101 -7.47 -3.42 -3.32
CA PRO A 101 -6.49 -3.16 -4.37
C PRO A 101 -5.25 -4.05 -4.26
N MET A 102 -4.73 -4.24 -3.05
CA MET A 102 -3.54 -5.07 -2.81
C MET A 102 -3.80 -6.54 -3.17
N GLY A 103 -4.97 -7.06 -2.82
CA GLY A 103 -5.36 -8.44 -3.10
C GLY A 103 -5.60 -8.71 -4.58
N LEU A 104 -6.19 -7.76 -5.31
CA LEU A 104 -6.54 -7.91 -6.72
C LEU A 104 -5.40 -7.58 -7.68
N GLY A 105 -4.57 -6.60 -7.38
CA GLY A 105 -3.54 -6.10 -8.29
C GLY A 105 -2.17 -5.87 -7.65
N GLY A 106 -1.98 -6.32 -6.41
CA GLY A 106 -0.73 -6.18 -5.69
C GLY A 106 -0.39 -4.73 -5.34
N TRP A 107 0.86 -4.48 -5.03
CA TRP A 107 1.32 -3.16 -4.58
C TRP A 107 1.16 -2.06 -5.63
N VAL A 108 1.23 -2.41 -6.90
CA VAL A 108 1.04 -1.43 -7.99
C VAL A 108 -0.40 -0.89 -7.98
N ALA A 109 -1.40 -1.76 -7.83
CA ALA A 109 -2.79 -1.35 -7.70
C ALA A 109 -3.05 -0.56 -6.41
N ALA A 110 -2.40 -0.93 -5.32
CA ALA A 110 -2.52 -0.21 -4.05
C ALA A 110 -1.94 1.21 -4.12
N LYS A 111 -0.89 1.43 -4.92
CA LYS A 111 -0.28 2.76 -5.11
C LYS A 111 -0.97 3.59 -6.20
N ALA A 112 -1.75 2.97 -7.03
CA ALA A 112 -2.51 3.68 -8.06
C ALA A 112 -3.74 4.35 -7.45
#